data_ee86903ae2cfeed14652936b4b622eef
#
_entry.id   ee86903ae2cfeed14652936b4b622eef
#
_cell.length_a   1.000
_cell.length_b   1.000
_cell.length_c   1.000
_cell.angle_alpha   90.00
_cell.angle_beta   90.00
_cell.angle_gamma   90.00
#
_symmetry.space_group_name_H-M   'P 1'
#
loop_
_entity.id
_entity.type
_entity.pdbx_description
1 polymer ?
#
loop_
_entity_poly.entity_id
_entity_poly.type
_entity_poly.pdbx_seq_one_letter_code
_entity_poly.pdbx_strand_id
1 'polypeptide(L)'
;EWAEWIHAVDPNVVVTSPSVELEVGPRVPLDHAQSDMPALIGYTSGTTGRPKGAVLSHGNLLSSVRGLEIAWRWTVDDTLILALPLFHMHGLGVGLHGTLTVGAKTVLLPEFDVGQVLDAMQEFDATMFFGVPTMYGRLLESPRSNELKKLRLCVSGSAPLAAELHHKIYQITGQRVLERYGMTETAMLVSNPYEGERRPGSVGFPLPGVEIRLEGEPAEIQVKGPNVFGGYWQRP
;
A
#
# COMPACT_ATOMS: atom_id res chain seq x y z
N GLU A 1 -26.83 -4.36 -2.57
CA GLU A 1 -26.16 -4.14 -3.87
C GLU A 1 -24.83 -4.90 -3.99
N TRP A 2 -23.81 -4.64 -3.15
CA TRP A 2 -22.50 -5.33 -3.26
C TRP A 2 -22.60 -6.85 -3.05
N ALA A 3 -23.36 -7.29 -2.06
CA ALA A 3 -23.58 -8.71 -1.78
C ALA A 3 -24.27 -9.43 -2.94
N GLU A 4 -25.27 -8.81 -3.53
CA GLU A 4 -25.98 -9.35 -4.70
C GLU A 4 -25.04 -9.48 -5.90
N TRP A 5 -24.17 -8.50 -6.11
CA TRP A 5 -23.20 -8.53 -7.20
C TRP A 5 -22.14 -9.61 -6.99
N ILE A 6 -21.63 -9.77 -5.75
CA ILE A 6 -20.67 -10.81 -5.39
C ILE A 6 -21.28 -12.20 -5.55
N HIS A 7 -22.52 -12.40 -5.08
CA HIS A 7 -23.23 -13.67 -5.23
C HIS A 7 -23.59 -14.01 -6.69
N ALA A 8 -23.69 -13.01 -7.57
CA ALA A 8 -23.84 -13.24 -9.01
C ALA A 8 -22.56 -13.78 -9.66
N VAL A 9 -21.39 -13.51 -9.05
CA VAL A 9 -20.09 -14.03 -9.50
C VAL A 9 -19.83 -15.42 -8.92
N ASP A 10 -20.07 -15.61 -7.63
CA ASP A 10 -19.98 -16.88 -6.93
C ASP A 10 -21.02 -16.95 -5.79
N PRO A 11 -22.08 -17.78 -5.94
CA PRO A 11 -23.13 -17.90 -4.93
C PRO A 11 -22.66 -18.53 -3.61
N ASN A 12 -21.48 -19.14 -3.58
CA ASN A 12 -20.94 -19.76 -2.37
C ASN A 12 -20.13 -18.77 -1.51
N VAL A 13 -19.88 -17.56 -2.00
CA VAL A 13 -19.14 -16.55 -1.23
C VAL A 13 -20.00 -16.06 -0.08
N VAL A 14 -19.46 -16.15 1.13
CA VAL A 14 -20.07 -15.56 2.33
C VAL A 14 -19.61 -14.10 2.44
N VAL A 15 -20.57 -13.19 2.29
CA VAL A 15 -20.32 -11.75 2.48
C VAL A 15 -20.57 -11.39 3.92
N THR A 16 -19.54 -10.94 4.63
CA THR A 16 -19.64 -10.52 6.03
C THR A 16 -19.38 -9.02 6.17
N SER A 17 -19.80 -8.45 7.29
CA SER A 17 -19.44 -7.09 7.68
C SER A 17 -18.32 -7.11 8.74
N PRO A 18 -17.57 -6.03 8.92
CA PRO A 18 -16.55 -5.94 9.98
C PRO A 18 -17.09 -6.10 11.41
N SER A 19 -18.42 -5.97 11.59
CA SER A 19 -19.09 -6.13 12.88
C SER A 19 -19.49 -7.58 13.20
N VAL A 20 -19.23 -8.52 12.30
CA VAL A 20 -19.48 -9.95 12.58
C VAL A 20 -18.33 -10.51 13.40
N GLU A 21 -18.61 -10.94 14.62
CA GLU A 21 -17.67 -11.75 15.38
C GLU A 21 -17.50 -13.10 14.67
N LEU A 22 -16.29 -13.35 14.20
CA LEU A 22 -15.94 -14.63 13.61
C LEU A 22 -15.68 -15.63 14.76
N GLU A 23 -16.41 -16.75 14.77
CA GLU A 23 -16.10 -17.83 15.69
C GLU A 23 -14.67 -18.33 15.43
N VAL A 24 -13.87 -18.40 16.47
CA VAL A 24 -12.53 -18.97 16.40
C VAL A 24 -12.68 -20.49 16.24
N GLY A 25 -12.60 -20.95 15.00
CA GLY A 25 -12.58 -22.37 14.67
C GLY A 25 -11.29 -23.08 15.18
N PRO A 26 -11.23 -24.41 15.06
CA PRO A 26 -10.05 -25.17 15.41
C PRO A 26 -8.85 -24.66 14.57
N ARG A 27 -7.65 -24.59 15.21
CA ARG A 27 -6.42 -24.25 14.50
C ARG A 27 -6.18 -25.30 13.40
N VAL A 28 -6.32 -24.91 12.16
CA VAL A 28 -5.89 -25.71 11.01
C VAL A 28 -4.45 -25.33 10.64
N PRO A 29 -3.63 -26.28 10.16
CA PRO A 29 -2.33 -25.93 9.61
C PRO A 29 -2.51 -24.94 8.45
N LEU A 30 -1.91 -23.74 8.58
CA LEU A 30 -2.03 -22.68 7.57
C LEU A 30 -1.03 -22.83 6.41
N ASP A 31 -0.26 -23.91 6.39
CA ASP A 31 0.97 -24.06 5.61
C ASP A 31 0.77 -24.82 4.29
N HIS A 32 -0.31 -24.54 3.60
CA HIS A 32 -0.58 -25.17 2.29
C HIS A 32 -0.47 -24.25 1.09
N ALA A 33 -0.24 -22.94 1.29
CA ALA A 33 -0.18 -21.99 0.21
C ALA A 33 1.19 -22.04 -0.49
N GLN A 34 1.19 -22.40 -1.77
CA GLN A 34 2.37 -22.34 -2.62
C GLN A 34 2.52 -20.94 -3.22
N SER A 35 3.74 -20.60 -3.59
CA SER A 35 4.09 -19.26 -4.09
C SER A 35 3.31 -18.83 -5.35
N ASP A 36 2.96 -19.78 -6.21
CA ASP A 36 2.23 -19.58 -7.46
C ASP A 36 0.71 -19.60 -7.31
N MET A 37 0.19 -20.02 -6.14
CA MET A 37 -1.25 -20.01 -5.89
C MET A 37 -1.80 -18.59 -5.83
N PRO A 38 -3.00 -18.35 -6.42
CA PRO A 38 -3.71 -17.08 -6.28
C PRO A 38 -3.97 -16.72 -4.81
N ALA A 39 -3.60 -15.50 -4.43
CA ALA A 39 -3.79 -14.97 -3.08
C ALA A 39 -4.79 -13.82 -3.04
N LEU A 40 -4.87 -13.03 -4.11
CA LEU A 40 -5.70 -11.84 -4.18
C LEU A 40 -6.17 -11.60 -5.61
N ILE A 41 -7.43 -11.22 -5.76
CA ILE A 41 -7.95 -10.64 -6.99
C ILE A 41 -8.26 -9.17 -6.71
N GLY A 42 -7.42 -8.28 -7.25
CA GLY A 42 -7.59 -6.83 -7.15
C GLY A 42 -8.34 -6.29 -8.37
N TYR A 43 -9.52 -5.70 -8.18
CA TYR A 43 -10.25 -5.09 -9.29
C TYR A 43 -9.76 -3.69 -9.60
N THR A 44 -9.54 -3.42 -10.90
CA THR A 44 -9.18 -2.11 -11.42
C THR A 44 -10.31 -1.59 -12.31
N SER A 45 -10.50 -0.27 -12.33
CA SER A 45 -11.58 0.37 -13.10
C SER A 45 -11.42 0.25 -14.63
N GLY A 46 -10.24 -0.17 -15.11
CA GLY A 46 -9.94 -0.38 -16.52
C GLY A 46 -10.28 0.80 -17.43
N THR A 47 -9.43 1.13 -18.38
CA THR A 47 -9.68 2.18 -19.41
C THR A 47 -10.83 1.82 -20.37
N THR A 48 -11.31 0.57 -20.37
CA THR A 48 -12.30 0.01 -21.30
C THR A 48 -13.70 -0.19 -20.69
N GLY A 49 -14.00 0.43 -19.55
CA GLY A 49 -15.35 0.52 -18.98
C GLY A 49 -15.80 -0.63 -18.07
N ARG A 50 -15.26 -1.83 -18.18
CA ARG A 50 -15.58 -2.94 -17.25
C ARG A 50 -14.41 -3.22 -16.32
N PRO A 51 -14.63 -3.36 -15.01
CA PRO A 51 -13.58 -3.72 -14.05
C PRO A 51 -12.85 -5.01 -14.48
N LYS A 52 -11.52 -5.02 -14.25
CA LYS A 52 -10.66 -6.18 -14.51
C LYS A 52 -10.08 -6.66 -13.19
N GLY A 53 -10.21 -7.94 -12.89
CA GLY A 53 -9.62 -8.54 -11.70
C GLY A 53 -8.18 -8.99 -11.95
N ALA A 54 -7.20 -8.24 -11.48
CA ALA A 54 -5.80 -8.66 -11.52
C ALA A 54 -5.54 -9.76 -10.50
N VAL A 55 -5.05 -10.92 -10.97
CA VAL A 55 -4.78 -12.08 -10.10
C VAL A 55 -3.34 -12.01 -9.62
N LEU A 56 -3.16 -11.79 -8.32
CA LEU A 56 -1.86 -11.78 -7.67
C LEU A 56 -1.66 -13.07 -6.87
N SER A 57 -0.53 -13.73 -7.07
CA SER A 57 -0.15 -14.91 -6.31
C SER A 57 0.45 -14.54 -4.94
N HIS A 58 0.57 -15.52 -4.04
CA HIS A 58 1.32 -15.36 -2.79
C HIS A 58 2.76 -14.88 -3.05
N GLY A 59 3.41 -15.40 -4.08
CA GLY A 59 4.76 -14.99 -4.48
C GLY A 59 4.83 -13.55 -4.96
N ASN A 60 3.85 -13.08 -5.74
CA ASN A 60 3.82 -11.69 -6.19
C ASN A 60 3.74 -10.72 -5.01
N LEU A 61 2.83 -10.98 -4.08
CA LEU A 61 2.64 -10.14 -2.89
C LEU A 61 3.87 -10.16 -1.98
N LEU A 62 4.40 -11.35 -1.70
CA LEU A 62 5.57 -11.52 -0.83
C LEU A 62 6.82 -10.87 -1.44
N SER A 63 7.07 -11.00 -2.73
CA SER A 63 8.21 -10.38 -3.39
C SER A 63 8.15 -8.86 -3.34
N SER A 64 6.95 -8.29 -3.53
CA SER A 64 6.73 -6.85 -3.38
C SER A 64 7.05 -6.36 -1.97
N VAL A 65 6.54 -7.04 -0.94
CA VAL A 65 6.79 -6.66 0.46
C VAL A 65 8.28 -6.78 0.80
N ARG A 66 8.95 -7.83 0.37
CA ARG A 66 10.40 -8.00 0.61
C ARG A 66 11.22 -6.89 -0.06
N GLY A 67 10.81 -6.47 -1.27
CA GLY A 67 11.40 -5.30 -1.90
C GLY A 67 11.26 -4.02 -1.07
N LEU A 68 10.08 -3.81 -0.47
CA LEU A 68 9.82 -2.67 0.41
C LEU A 68 10.53 -2.79 1.76
N GLU A 69 10.59 -3.98 2.36
CA GLU A 69 11.33 -4.26 3.60
C GLU A 69 12.78 -3.79 3.47
N ILE A 70 13.45 -4.18 2.38
CA ILE A 70 14.82 -3.77 2.08
C ILE A 70 14.90 -2.26 1.81
N ALA A 71 14.04 -1.75 0.91
CA ALA A 71 14.10 -0.37 0.45
C ALA A 71 13.76 0.66 1.54
N TRP A 72 12.91 0.30 2.50
CA TRP A 72 12.45 1.19 3.58
C TRP A 72 13.02 0.83 4.94
N ARG A 73 13.88 -0.17 5.02
CA ARG A 73 14.42 -0.71 6.27
C ARG A 73 13.31 -1.02 7.27
N TRP A 74 12.28 -1.66 6.80
CA TRP A 74 11.12 -2.02 7.62
C TRP A 74 11.50 -3.15 8.56
N THR A 75 11.21 -2.99 9.85
CA THR A 75 11.60 -3.94 10.89
C THR A 75 10.44 -4.30 11.80
N VAL A 76 10.61 -5.31 12.63
CA VAL A 76 9.63 -5.75 13.64
C VAL A 76 9.33 -4.67 14.69
N ASP A 77 10.26 -3.73 14.89
CA ASP A 77 10.12 -2.64 15.86
C ASP A 77 9.25 -1.49 15.37
N ASP A 78 8.81 -1.56 14.09
CA ASP A 78 8.00 -0.51 13.52
C ASP A 78 6.54 -0.57 13.94
N THR A 79 5.96 0.61 14.11
CA THR A 79 4.53 0.79 14.30
C THR A 79 3.98 1.69 13.19
N LEU A 80 3.12 1.13 12.35
CA LEU A 80 2.46 1.83 11.26
C LEU A 80 1.06 2.30 11.67
N ILE A 81 0.78 3.59 11.53
CA ILE A 81 -0.61 4.08 11.54
C ILE A 81 -1.17 3.95 10.13
N LEU A 82 -2.23 3.16 9.99
CA LEU A 82 -2.85 2.82 8.72
C LEU A 82 -4.32 3.26 8.70
N ALA A 83 -4.57 4.38 8.01
CA ALA A 83 -5.90 4.93 7.77
C ALA A 83 -6.30 4.85 6.29
N LEU A 84 -5.57 4.03 5.50
CA LEU A 84 -5.86 3.79 4.09
C LEU A 84 -6.90 2.68 3.93
N PRO A 85 -7.82 2.81 2.95
CA PRO A 85 -8.80 1.77 2.67
C PRO A 85 -8.17 0.43 2.32
N LEU A 86 -8.63 -0.66 2.95
CA LEU A 86 -8.11 -2.01 2.70
C LEU A 86 -8.60 -2.63 1.38
N PHE A 87 -9.50 -1.98 0.65
CA PHE A 87 -9.88 -2.41 -0.70
C PHE A 87 -8.93 -1.89 -1.79
N HIS A 88 -7.90 -1.11 -1.42
CA HIS A 88 -6.83 -0.68 -2.31
C HIS A 88 -5.49 -1.32 -1.95
N MET A 89 -4.67 -1.58 -2.98
CA MET A 89 -3.36 -2.19 -2.85
C MET A 89 -2.45 -1.42 -1.87
N HIS A 90 -2.57 -0.09 -1.77
CA HIS A 90 -1.81 0.70 -0.82
C HIS A 90 -2.13 0.36 0.64
N GLY A 91 -3.40 0.24 0.99
CA GLY A 91 -3.82 -0.14 2.34
C GLY A 91 -3.58 -1.62 2.62
N LEU A 92 -4.11 -2.50 1.76
CA LEU A 92 -4.06 -3.95 1.96
C LEU A 92 -2.68 -4.53 1.68
N GLY A 93 -2.20 -4.41 0.43
CA GLY A 93 -1.02 -5.13 -0.04
C GLY A 93 0.30 -4.52 0.44
N VAL A 94 0.34 -3.20 0.66
CA VAL A 94 1.53 -2.51 1.18
C VAL A 94 1.43 -2.35 2.70
N GLY A 95 0.40 -1.67 3.19
CA GLY A 95 0.27 -1.36 4.61
C GLY A 95 0.09 -2.61 5.48
N LEU A 96 -1.08 -3.24 5.37
CA LEU A 96 -1.44 -4.36 6.26
C LEU A 96 -0.60 -5.61 5.97
N HIS A 97 -0.55 -6.07 4.73
CA HIS A 97 0.22 -7.27 4.36
C HIS A 97 1.72 -7.07 4.59
N GLY A 98 2.25 -5.86 4.31
CA GLY A 98 3.64 -5.52 4.63
C GLY A 98 3.93 -5.64 6.12
N THR A 99 3.11 -5.04 6.96
CA THR A 99 3.26 -5.11 8.42
C THR A 99 3.24 -6.56 8.93
N LEU A 100 2.27 -7.36 8.47
CA LEU A 100 2.15 -8.76 8.88
C LEU A 100 3.35 -9.61 8.43
N THR A 101 3.85 -9.38 7.21
CA THR A 101 4.99 -10.13 6.66
C THR A 101 6.29 -9.82 7.41
N VAL A 102 6.50 -8.57 7.77
CA VAL A 102 7.68 -8.13 8.54
C VAL A 102 7.57 -8.52 10.02
N GLY A 103 6.36 -8.76 10.53
CA GLY A 103 6.10 -9.00 11.95
C GLY A 103 6.07 -7.71 12.77
N ALA A 104 5.84 -6.57 12.12
CA ALA A 104 5.72 -5.25 12.74
C ALA A 104 4.30 -5.04 13.33
N LYS A 105 4.07 -3.88 13.94
CA LYS A 105 2.77 -3.48 14.46
C LYS A 105 2.04 -2.57 13.45
N THR A 106 0.74 -2.76 13.29
CA THR A 106 -0.13 -1.76 12.64
C THR A 106 -1.27 -1.36 13.55
N VAL A 107 -1.55 -0.07 13.59
CA VAL A 107 -2.75 0.51 14.20
C VAL A 107 -3.68 0.85 13.05
N LEU A 108 -4.72 0.04 12.91
CA LEU A 108 -5.70 0.19 11.84
C LEU A 108 -6.80 1.14 12.27
N LEU A 109 -6.95 2.24 11.56
CA LEU A 109 -8.04 3.20 11.75
C LEU A 109 -9.14 2.94 10.71
N PRO A 110 -10.43 3.04 11.09
CA PRO A 110 -11.54 2.75 10.19
C PRO A 110 -11.61 3.72 9.00
N GLU A 111 -11.17 4.96 9.23
CA GLU A 111 -11.11 6.01 8.21
C GLU A 111 -10.02 7.02 8.56
N PHE A 112 -9.71 7.90 7.61
CA PHE A 112 -8.76 8.98 7.83
C PHE A 112 -9.44 10.16 8.51
N ASP A 113 -9.12 10.37 9.77
CA ASP A 113 -9.39 11.58 10.54
C ASP A 113 -8.07 12.13 11.10
N VAL A 114 -7.85 13.45 10.96
CA VAL A 114 -6.59 14.09 11.36
C VAL A 114 -6.31 13.94 12.86
N GLY A 115 -7.35 14.13 13.69
CA GLY A 115 -7.24 14.01 15.14
C GLY A 115 -6.87 12.58 15.54
N GLN A 116 -7.66 11.60 15.09
CA GLN A 116 -7.43 10.19 15.38
C GLN A 116 -6.06 9.69 14.92
N VAL A 117 -5.60 10.13 13.73
CA VAL A 117 -4.26 9.76 13.23
C VAL A 117 -3.18 10.31 14.15
N LEU A 118 -3.26 11.58 14.56
CA LEU A 118 -2.25 12.19 15.44
C LEU A 118 -2.32 11.63 16.86
N ASP A 119 -3.51 11.33 17.36
CA ASP A 119 -3.68 10.68 18.67
C ASP A 119 -3.08 9.27 18.67
N ALA A 120 -3.39 8.48 17.64
CA ALA A 120 -2.81 7.15 17.47
C ALA A 120 -1.27 7.19 17.29
N MET A 121 -0.74 8.18 16.57
CA MET A 121 0.72 8.36 16.46
C MET A 121 1.39 8.55 17.82
N GLN A 122 0.76 9.29 18.71
CA GLN A 122 1.29 9.54 20.05
C GLN A 122 1.05 8.34 20.99
N GLU A 123 -0.15 7.77 20.99
CA GLU A 123 -0.55 6.68 21.88
C GLU A 123 0.28 5.40 21.65
N PHE A 124 0.58 5.10 20.40
CA PHE A 124 1.25 3.86 20.03
C PHE A 124 2.73 4.04 19.64
N ASP A 125 3.32 5.21 19.92
CA ASP A 125 4.72 5.53 19.55
C ASP A 125 5.02 5.18 18.10
N ALA A 126 4.18 5.69 17.19
CA ALA A 126 4.26 5.35 15.77
C ALA A 126 5.60 5.74 15.16
N THR A 127 6.12 4.88 14.29
CA THR A 127 7.36 5.11 13.54
C THR A 127 7.09 5.41 12.08
N MET A 128 5.92 4.99 11.57
CA MET A 128 5.57 5.13 10.15
C MET A 128 4.12 5.61 9.96
N PHE A 129 3.92 6.35 8.87
CA PHE A 129 2.60 6.71 8.35
C PHE A 129 2.58 6.60 6.83
N PHE A 130 1.57 5.88 6.30
CA PHE A 130 1.31 5.78 4.88
C PHE A 130 0.03 6.53 4.53
N GLY A 131 0.13 7.43 3.54
CA GLY A 131 -0.99 8.25 3.15
C GLY A 131 -1.00 8.58 1.66
N VAL A 132 -2.02 9.30 1.24
CA VAL A 132 -2.13 9.92 -0.08
C VAL A 132 -1.89 11.43 0.06
N PRO A 133 -1.57 12.17 -1.04
CA PRO A 133 -1.24 13.59 -0.95
C PRO A 133 -2.27 14.44 -0.19
N THR A 134 -3.57 14.17 -0.38
CA THR A 134 -4.63 14.91 0.30
C THR A 134 -4.64 14.70 1.81
N MET A 135 -4.26 13.52 2.30
CA MET A 135 -4.11 13.26 3.75
C MET A 135 -3.00 14.13 4.33
N TYR A 136 -1.84 14.20 3.66
CA TYR A 136 -0.75 15.08 4.09
C TYR A 136 -1.17 16.55 4.08
N GLY A 137 -1.88 17.01 3.05
CA GLY A 137 -2.42 18.37 3.02
C GLY A 137 -3.27 18.70 4.26
N ARG A 138 -4.21 17.81 4.60
CA ARG A 138 -5.06 17.97 5.79
C ARG A 138 -4.28 17.88 7.11
N LEU A 139 -3.27 17.03 7.21
CA LEU A 139 -2.40 16.95 8.39
C LEU A 139 -1.62 18.24 8.62
N LEU A 140 -1.20 18.93 7.54
CA LEU A 140 -0.49 20.21 7.64
C LEU A 140 -1.38 21.37 8.14
N GLU A 141 -2.69 21.29 7.98
CA GLU A 141 -3.64 22.28 8.48
C GLU A 141 -3.84 22.18 10.00
N SER A 142 -3.44 21.07 10.60
CA SER A 142 -3.52 20.87 12.05
C SER A 142 -2.42 21.67 12.79
N PRO A 143 -2.75 22.29 13.92
CA PRO A 143 -1.74 22.91 14.79
C PRO A 143 -0.74 21.89 15.35
N ARG A 144 -1.08 20.58 15.29
CA ARG A 144 -0.25 19.45 15.71
C ARG A 144 0.60 18.85 14.58
N SER A 145 0.64 19.46 13.40
CA SER A 145 1.36 18.96 12.21
C SER A 145 2.83 18.60 12.49
N ASN A 146 3.46 19.32 13.43
CA ASN A 146 4.83 19.05 13.85
C ASN A 146 5.06 17.66 14.45
N GLU A 147 4.01 16.93 14.85
CA GLU A 147 4.14 15.57 15.36
C GLU A 147 4.65 14.59 14.31
N LEU A 148 4.40 14.87 13.03
CA LEU A 148 4.94 14.10 11.92
C LEU A 148 6.47 13.97 11.95
N LYS A 149 7.19 14.91 12.55
CA LYS A 149 8.66 14.86 12.67
C LYS A 149 9.17 13.67 13.49
N LYS A 150 8.34 13.11 14.35
CA LYS A 150 8.68 11.95 15.19
C LYS A 150 8.74 10.64 14.38
N LEU A 151 8.05 10.59 13.24
CA LEU A 151 8.05 9.42 12.40
C LEU A 151 9.41 9.28 11.70
N ARG A 152 9.91 8.05 11.62
CA ARG A 152 11.10 7.78 10.82
C ARG A 152 10.80 7.73 9.32
N LEU A 153 9.54 7.41 8.95
CA LEU A 153 9.13 7.25 7.56
C LEU A 153 7.68 7.69 7.33
N CYS A 154 7.54 8.66 6.44
CA CYS A 154 6.27 9.06 5.84
C CYS A 154 6.27 8.65 4.36
N VAL A 155 5.28 7.88 3.92
CA VAL A 155 5.16 7.38 2.54
C VAL A 155 3.93 7.96 1.87
N SER A 156 4.08 8.49 0.65
CA SER A 156 2.98 8.95 -0.20
C SER A 156 2.89 8.13 -1.48
N GLY A 157 1.67 7.90 -1.92
CA GLY A 157 1.40 7.24 -3.20
C GLY A 157 -0.07 7.23 -3.58
N SER A 158 -0.42 6.44 -4.59
CA SER A 158 -1.74 6.34 -5.23
C SER A 158 -2.16 7.59 -6.02
N ALA A 159 -1.45 8.70 -5.87
CA ALA A 159 -1.56 9.92 -6.67
C ALA A 159 -0.21 10.65 -6.64
N PRO A 160 0.11 11.47 -7.66
CA PRO A 160 1.33 12.29 -7.66
C PRO A 160 1.34 13.27 -6.49
N LEU A 161 2.45 13.34 -5.77
CA LEU A 161 2.67 14.34 -4.74
C LEU A 161 3.26 15.61 -5.38
N ALA A 162 2.48 16.68 -5.40
CA ALA A 162 2.95 17.94 -5.96
C ALA A 162 4.24 18.42 -5.24
N ALA A 163 5.21 18.89 -6.00
CA ALA A 163 6.48 19.36 -5.45
C ALA A 163 6.30 20.44 -4.38
N GLU A 164 5.34 21.35 -4.59
CA GLU A 164 4.99 22.40 -3.63
C GLU A 164 4.50 21.80 -2.29
N LEU A 165 3.65 20.78 -2.33
CA LEU A 165 3.17 20.11 -1.12
C LEU A 165 4.31 19.36 -0.42
N HIS A 166 5.20 18.70 -1.18
CA HIS A 166 6.38 18.03 -0.63
C HIS A 166 7.29 19.05 0.11
N HIS A 167 7.57 20.19 -0.51
CA HIS A 167 8.36 21.25 0.12
C HIS A 167 7.67 21.83 1.36
N LYS A 168 6.35 22.06 1.30
CA LYS A 168 5.56 22.57 2.43
C LYS A 168 5.61 21.61 3.61
N ILE A 169 5.46 20.30 3.37
CA ILE A 169 5.59 19.29 4.42
C ILE A 169 6.97 19.38 5.07
N TYR A 170 8.03 19.45 4.27
CA TYR A 170 9.38 19.55 4.80
C TYR A 170 9.61 20.83 5.62
N GLN A 171 9.14 21.98 5.14
CA GLN A 171 9.30 23.26 5.85
C GLN A 171 8.61 23.27 7.21
N ILE A 172 7.41 22.65 7.31
CA ILE A 172 6.61 22.68 8.53
C ILE A 172 7.04 21.58 9.50
N THR A 173 7.36 20.40 9.00
CA THR A 173 7.51 19.19 9.84
C THR A 173 8.95 18.65 9.85
N GLY A 174 9.81 19.07 8.92
CA GLY A 174 11.12 18.47 8.70
C GLY A 174 11.07 17.12 7.96
N GLN A 175 9.87 16.59 7.68
CA GLN A 175 9.71 15.30 6.97
C GLN A 175 9.92 15.44 5.47
N ARG A 176 10.80 14.60 4.95
CA ARG A 176 10.93 14.37 3.51
C ARG A 176 10.07 13.16 3.16
N VAL A 177 8.84 13.39 2.72
CA VAL A 177 7.93 12.30 2.36
C VAL A 177 8.54 11.46 1.24
N LEU A 178 8.50 10.14 1.41
CA LEU A 178 8.97 9.20 0.42
C LEU A 178 7.83 8.91 -0.56
N GLU A 179 7.98 9.38 -1.80
CA GLU A 179 7.04 9.10 -2.87
C GLU A 179 7.41 7.79 -3.57
N ARG A 180 6.40 7.00 -3.90
CA ARG A 180 6.54 5.71 -4.56
C ARG A 180 5.43 5.49 -5.59
N TYR A 181 5.63 4.57 -6.53
CA TYR A 181 4.65 4.19 -7.53
C TYR A 181 4.51 2.67 -7.62
N GLY A 182 3.31 2.25 -7.90
CA GLY A 182 2.89 0.90 -8.19
C GLY A 182 1.45 0.88 -8.64
N MET A 183 0.98 -0.27 -9.06
CA MET A 183 -0.37 -0.49 -9.57
C MET A 183 -0.88 -1.85 -9.08
N THR A 184 -2.17 -2.10 -9.23
CA THR A 184 -2.76 -3.36 -8.74
C THR A 184 -2.09 -4.59 -9.35
N GLU A 185 -1.74 -4.52 -10.63
CA GLU A 185 -1.14 -5.59 -11.42
C GLU A 185 0.31 -5.94 -11.02
N THR A 186 0.94 -5.07 -10.25
CA THR A 186 2.36 -5.22 -9.90
C THR A 186 2.68 -4.97 -8.44
N ALA A 187 1.68 -4.66 -7.62
CA ALA A 187 1.85 -4.10 -6.28
C ALA A 187 2.80 -2.88 -6.33
N MET A 188 4.03 -2.98 -5.81
CA MET A 188 4.98 -1.86 -5.85
C MET A 188 6.09 -2.07 -6.86
N LEU A 189 6.46 -1.00 -7.55
CA LEU A 189 7.47 -0.99 -8.62
C LEU A 189 8.70 -0.16 -8.27
N VAL A 190 8.47 1.07 -7.85
CA VAL A 190 9.53 2.06 -7.63
C VAL A 190 9.31 2.81 -6.33
N SER A 191 10.38 3.28 -5.74
CA SER A 191 10.37 4.08 -4.52
C SER A 191 11.54 5.06 -4.51
N ASN A 192 11.33 6.25 -3.95
CA ASN A 192 12.43 7.08 -3.52
C ASN A 192 13.26 6.35 -2.46
N PRO A 193 14.54 6.66 -2.30
CA PRO A 193 15.40 5.98 -1.35
C PRO A 193 15.02 6.33 0.10
N TYR A 194 15.21 5.37 1.00
CA TYR A 194 15.07 5.63 2.43
C TYR A 194 16.14 6.62 2.92
N GLU A 195 17.38 6.39 2.50
CA GLU A 195 18.50 7.31 2.73
C GLU A 195 18.86 8.08 1.47
N GLY A 196 19.35 9.31 1.64
CA GLY A 196 19.74 10.15 0.53
C GLY A 196 18.67 11.12 0.05
N GLU A 197 18.77 11.55 -1.19
CA GLU A 197 17.90 12.56 -1.76
C GLU A 197 16.56 11.94 -2.19
N ARG A 198 15.47 12.49 -1.68
CA ARG A 198 14.09 12.23 -2.15
C ARG A 198 13.67 13.41 -3.01
N ARG A 199 13.52 13.18 -4.31
CA ARG A 199 13.22 14.25 -5.27
C ARG A 199 11.72 14.48 -5.36
N PRO A 200 11.23 15.70 -5.06
CA PRO A 200 9.83 16.05 -5.30
C PRO A 200 9.44 15.84 -6.76
N GLY A 201 8.26 15.25 -6.98
CA GLY A 201 7.76 14.92 -8.32
C GLY A 201 8.45 13.75 -9.00
N SER A 202 9.27 12.98 -8.28
CA SER A 202 9.86 11.73 -8.75
C SER A 202 9.46 10.57 -7.84
N VAL A 203 9.15 9.44 -8.44
CA VAL A 203 8.82 8.21 -7.72
C VAL A 203 10.06 7.35 -7.38
N GLY A 204 11.25 7.80 -7.79
CA GLY A 204 12.53 7.18 -7.42
C GLY A 204 13.02 6.09 -8.37
N PHE A 205 13.50 4.99 -7.80
CA PHE A 205 14.19 3.90 -8.49
C PHE A 205 13.43 2.58 -8.37
N PRO A 206 13.66 1.62 -9.32
CA PRO A 206 13.10 0.29 -9.20
C PRO A 206 13.42 -0.36 -7.85
N LEU A 207 12.42 -1.03 -7.27
CA LEU A 207 12.59 -1.83 -6.06
C LEU A 207 13.50 -3.05 -6.34
N PRO A 208 14.13 -3.65 -5.33
CA PRO A 208 14.90 -4.86 -5.48
C PRO A 208 14.11 -5.97 -6.22
N GLY A 209 14.71 -6.54 -7.26
CA GLY A 209 14.09 -7.56 -8.10
C GLY A 209 13.15 -7.05 -9.20
N VAL A 210 12.96 -5.73 -9.32
CA VAL A 210 12.12 -5.11 -10.37
C VAL A 210 13.01 -4.49 -11.44
N GLU A 211 12.73 -4.81 -12.69
CA GLU A 211 13.33 -4.18 -13.87
C GLU A 211 12.30 -3.28 -14.55
N ILE A 212 12.70 -2.08 -14.94
CA ILE A 212 11.85 -1.11 -15.62
C ILE A 212 12.58 -0.58 -16.84
N ARG A 213 11.88 -0.49 -17.96
CA ARG A 213 12.33 0.23 -19.14
C ARG A 213 11.22 1.12 -19.70
N LEU A 214 11.61 2.16 -20.39
CA LEU A 214 10.71 3.04 -21.14
C LEU A 214 10.88 2.71 -22.62
N GLU A 215 9.78 2.53 -23.34
CA GLU A 215 9.80 2.17 -24.76
C GLU A 215 8.76 2.99 -25.53
N GLY A 216 9.12 3.43 -26.74
CA GLY A 216 8.23 4.14 -27.64
C GLY A 216 8.07 5.64 -27.38
N GLU A 217 7.26 6.29 -28.24
CA GLU A 217 6.79 7.67 -28.07
C GLU A 217 5.29 7.74 -28.32
N PRO A 218 4.44 8.12 -27.33
CA PRO A 218 4.84 8.42 -25.94
C PRO A 218 5.43 7.19 -25.23
N ALA A 219 6.33 7.44 -24.27
CA ALA A 219 7.04 6.37 -23.58
C ALA A 219 6.08 5.49 -22.75
N GLU A 220 6.06 4.20 -23.05
CA GLU A 220 5.37 3.17 -22.28
C GLU A 220 6.29 2.61 -21.19
N ILE A 221 5.77 2.45 -19.98
CA ILE A 221 6.49 1.83 -18.88
C ILE A 221 6.35 0.32 -18.99
N GLN A 222 7.43 -0.38 -19.28
CA GLN A 222 7.48 -1.82 -19.28
C GLN A 222 8.17 -2.32 -18.00
N VAL A 223 7.59 -3.34 -17.38
CA VAL A 223 8.03 -3.86 -16.10
C VAL A 223 8.25 -5.37 -16.17
N LYS A 224 9.27 -5.84 -15.44
CA LYS A 224 9.55 -7.26 -15.24
C LYS A 224 10.00 -7.48 -13.80
N GLY A 225 9.48 -8.51 -13.17
CA GLY A 225 9.83 -8.87 -11.79
C GLY A 225 8.90 -9.93 -11.22
N PRO A 226 9.29 -10.54 -10.09
CA PRO A 226 8.47 -11.55 -9.42
C PRO A 226 7.19 -10.97 -8.80
N ASN A 227 7.06 -9.67 -8.70
CA ASN A 227 5.88 -8.94 -8.24
C ASN A 227 4.81 -8.74 -9.32
N VAL A 228 5.13 -9.03 -10.60
CA VAL A 228 4.20 -8.84 -11.71
C VAL A 228 3.16 -9.96 -11.72
N PHE A 229 1.88 -9.59 -11.82
CA PHE A 229 0.75 -10.53 -11.82
C PHE A 229 0.76 -11.51 -13.00
N GLY A 230 0.07 -12.64 -12.85
CA GLY A 230 -0.03 -13.65 -13.90
C GLY A 230 -1.05 -13.35 -15.00
N GLY A 231 -1.92 -12.35 -14.81
CA GLY A 231 -2.97 -12.00 -15.76
C GLY A 231 -4.28 -11.61 -15.08
N TYR A 232 -5.29 -11.31 -15.90
CA TYR A 232 -6.61 -10.93 -15.39
C TYR A 232 -7.53 -12.16 -15.26
N TRP A 233 -8.32 -12.18 -14.21
CA TRP A 233 -9.30 -13.23 -13.93
C TRP A 233 -10.26 -13.41 -15.10
N GLN A 234 -10.38 -14.65 -15.60
CA GLN A 234 -11.23 -15.06 -16.74
C GLN A 234 -11.01 -14.22 -18.02
N ARG A 235 -9.82 -13.69 -18.22
CA ARG A 235 -9.43 -13.01 -19.47
C ARG A 235 -8.11 -13.60 -19.95
N PRO A 236 -8.12 -14.31 -21.07
CA PRO A 236 -6.91 -14.86 -21.69
C PRO A 236 -6.00 -13.75 -22.24
#